data_c3cd8e9c80cb2286d9c786bfff551129
#
_entry.id   c3cd8e9c80cb2286d9c786bfff551129
#
_cell.length_a   1.000
_cell.length_b   1.000
_cell.length_c   1.000
_cell.angle_alpha   90.00
_cell.angle_beta   90.00
_cell.angle_gamma   90.00
#
_symmetry.space_group_name_H-M   'P 1'
#
loop_
_entity.id
_entity.type
_entity.pdbx_description
1 polymer ?
#
loop_
_entity_poly.entity_id
_entity_poly.type
_entity_poly.pdbx_seq_one_letter_code
_entity_poly.pdbx_strand_id
1 'polypeptide(L)'
;MVDLRGQFSHIKSEIDEAIQSVIDSAAFVKGAKVTEFQHHLEEFLQVKHVIPVGNGTDALQIALMSLGLKPGDEVITPTFTFIATAEVVAL
;
A
#
# COMPACT_ATOMS: atom_id res chain seq x y z
N MET A 1 6.68 -13.54 -16.95
CA MET A 1 7.56 -13.40 -15.77
C MET A 1 8.02 -11.95 -15.71
N VAL A 2 7.92 -11.30 -14.55
CA VAL A 2 8.30 -9.89 -14.41
C VAL A 2 9.80 -9.79 -14.20
N ASP A 3 10.49 -8.96 -15.00
CA ASP A 3 11.93 -8.67 -14.83
C ASP A 3 12.13 -7.48 -13.87
N LEU A 4 12.09 -7.76 -12.57
CA LEU A 4 12.29 -6.75 -11.54
C LEU A 4 13.72 -6.17 -11.54
N ARG A 5 14.72 -6.95 -11.96
CA ARG A 5 16.11 -6.46 -12.03
C ARG A 5 16.30 -5.45 -13.15
N GLY A 6 15.74 -5.75 -14.33
CA GLY A 6 15.74 -4.82 -15.44
C GLY A 6 15.02 -3.52 -15.10
N GLN A 7 13.83 -3.60 -14.52
CA GLN A 7 13.08 -2.44 -14.06
C GLN A 7 13.90 -1.59 -13.07
N PHE A 8 14.46 -2.23 -12.04
CA PHE A 8 15.28 -1.52 -11.03
C PHE A 8 16.49 -0.83 -11.66
N SER A 9 17.19 -1.47 -12.63
CA SER A 9 18.37 -0.87 -13.25
C SER A 9 18.08 0.45 -13.96
N HIS A 10 16.86 0.62 -14.50
CA HIS A 10 16.45 1.85 -15.18
C HIS A 10 16.14 3.01 -14.22
N ILE A 11 15.65 2.71 -13.03
CA ILE A 11 15.22 3.73 -12.06
C ILE A 11 16.12 3.78 -10.82
N LYS A 12 17.26 3.07 -10.85
CA LYS A 12 18.14 2.91 -9.70
C LYS A 12 18.61 4.22 -9.09
N SER A 13 19.05 5.18 -9.90
CA SER A 13 19.57 6.44 -9.37
C SER A 13 18.49 7.25 -8.67
N GLU A 14 17.29 7.31 -9.23
CA GLU A 14 16.16 8.00 -8.62
C GLU A 14 15.76 7.38 -7.27
N ILE A 15 15.76 6.03 -7.20
CA ILE A 15 15.46 5.31 -5.96
C ILE A 15 16.55 5.55 -4.91
N ASP A 16 17.84 5.42 -5.29
CA ASP A 16 18.95 5.61 -4.36
C ASP A 16 18.96 7.03 -3.77
N GLU A 17 18.73 8.05 -4.60
CA GLU A 17 18.64 9.45 -4.17
C GLU A 17 17.44 9.67 -3.22
N ALA A 18 16.28 9.10 -3.55
CA ALA A 18 15.10 9.22 -2.72
C ALA A 18 15.29 8.55 -1.35
N ILE A 19 15.89 7.36 -1.31
CA ILE A 19 16.20 6.65 -0.05
C ILE A 19 17.21 7.47 0.76
N GLN A 20 18.29 7.96 0.13
CA GLN A 20 19.31 8.73 0.82
C GLN A 20 18.73 10.00 1.42
N SER A 21 17.85 10.71 0.71
CA SER A 21 17.21 11.91 1.21
C SER A 21 16.37 11.67 2.47
N VAL A 22 15.73 10.51 2.57
CA VAL A 22 14.96 10.12 3.78
C VAL A 22 15.90 9.80 4.93
N ILE A 23 17.00 9.08 4.67
CA ILE A 23 18.01 8.75 5.67
C ILE A 23 18.63 10.03 6.25
N ASP A 24 19.02 10.97 5.37
CA ASP A 24 19.65 12.23 5.77
C ASP A 24 18.70 13.11 6.61
N SER A 25 17.41 13.07 6.31
CA SER A 25 16.40 13.82 7.08
C SER A 25 16.00 13.15 8.40
N ALA A 26 16.29 11.86 8.56
CA ALA A 26 15.82 11.01 9.67
C ALA A 26 14.29 11.04 9.91
N ALA A 27 13.51 11.46 8.93
CA ALA A 27 12.05 11.57 9.01
C ALA A 27 11.36 10.26 8.60
N PHE A 28 11.58 9.20 9.38
CA PHE A 28 11.14 7.83 9.05
C PHE A 28 9.66 7.56 9.31
N VAL A 29 9.06 8.21 10.31
CA VAL A 29 7.66 7.99 10.69
C VAL A 29 6.80 9.17 10.23
N LYS A 30 5.84 8.88 9.34
CA LYS A 30 4.97 9.91 8.75
C LYS A 30 5.75 11.10 8.16
N GLY A 31 6.91 10.83 7.55
CA GLY A 31 7.73 11.85 6.90
C GLY A 31 7.06 12.44 5.66
N ALA A 32 7.63 13.55 5.18
CA ALA A 32 7.10 14.27 4.01
C ALA A 32 6.91 13.38 2.77
N LYS A 33 7.77 12.37 2.57
CA LYS A 33 7.67 11.43 1.45
C LYS A 33 6.39 10.57 1.48
N VAL A 34 5.87 10.26 2.66
CA VAL A 34 4.59 9.55 2.79
C VAL A 34 3.43 10.43 2.34
N THR A 35 3.44 11.69 2.73
CA THR A 35 2.41 12.67 2.33
C THR A 35 2.48 12.97 0.83
N GLU A 36 3.67 13.11 0.29
CA GLU A 36 3.92 13.31 -1.15
C GLU A 36 3.38 12.12 -1.97
N PHE A 37 3.70 10.89 -1.55
CA PHE A 37 3.18 9.67 -2.16
C PHE A 37 1.65 9.60 -2.12
N GLN A 38 1.05 9.94 -0.97
CA GLN A 38 -0.40 10.00 -0.79
C GLN A 38 -1.04 10.92 -1.83
N HIS A 39 -0.55 12.16 -1.95
CA HIS A 39 -1.09 13.14 -2.89
C HIS A 39 -0.90 12.72 -4.36
N HIS A 40 0.26 12.16 -4.71
CA HIS A 40 0.48 11.65 -6.06
C HIS A 40 -0.48 10.51 -6.42
N LEU A 41 -0.79 9.61 -5.47
CA LEU A 41 -1.79 8.57 -5.70
C LEU A 41 -3.22 9.12 -5.77
N GLU A 42 -3.57 10.11 -4.97
CA GLU A 42 -4.87 10.79 -5.07
C GLU A 42 -5.09 11.37 -6.47
N GLU A 43 -4.08 12.06 -7.00
CA GLU A 43 -4.11 12.63 -8.35
C GLU A 43 -4.14 11.54 -9.43
N PHE A 44 -3.26 10.54 -9.33
CA PHE A 44 -3.17 9.47 -10.31
C PHE A 44 -4.45 8.63 -10.42
N LEU A 45 -5.05 8.29 -9.27
CA LEU A 45 -6.26 7.47 -9.19
C LEU A 45 -7.55 8.30 -9.31
N GLN A 46 -7.47 9.63 -9.33
CA GLN A 46 -8.61 10.54 -9.32
C GLN A 46 -9.57 10.28 -8.16
N VAL A 47 -9.02 10.00 -6.98
CA VAL A 47 -9.76 9.79 -5.74
C VAL A 47 -9.56 10.95 -4.78
N LYS A 48 -10.50 11.15 -3.86
CA LYS A 48 -10.42 12.26 -2.89
C LYS A 48 -9.41 12.03 -1.78
N HIS A 49 -9.22 10.77 -1.40
CA HIS A 49 -8.38 10.41 -0.26
C HIS A 49 -7.66 9.09 -0.51
N VAL A 50 -6.39 9.06 -0.15
CA VAL A 50 -5.57 7.86 -0.04
C VAL A 50 -5.10 7.75 1.41
N ILE A 51 -5.21 6.58 2.02
CA ILE A 51 -4.79 6.33 3.39
C ILE A 51 -3.57 5.41 3.35
N PRO A 52 -2.36 5.92 3.64
CA PRO A 52 -1.17 5.09 3.70
C PRO A 52 -1.23 4.13 4.90
N VAL A 53 -0.90 2.88 4.64
CA VAL A 53 -0.86 1.80 5.64
C VAL A 53 0.44 1.03 5.54
N GLY A 54 0.73 0.15 6.51
CA GLY A 54 2.00 -0.55 6.57
C GLY A 54 2.24 -1.57 5.45
N ASN A 55 1.16 -2.21 4.98
CA ASN A 55 1.22 -3.24 3.93
C ASN A 55 -0.17 -3.52 3.36
N GLY A 56 -0.24 -4.37 2.32
CA GLY A 56 -1.50 -4.70 1.66
C GLY A 56 -2.49 -5.51 2.53
N THR A 57 -2.02 -6.33 3.46
CA THR A 57 -2.88 -7.06 4.39
C THR A 57 -3.59 -6.09 5.34
N ASP A 58 -2.84 -5.14 5.91
CA ASP A 58 -3.42 -4.07 6.73
C ASP A 58 -4.44 -3.24 5.94
N ALA A 59 -4.15 -2.96 4.66
CA ALA A 59 -5.06 -2.23 3.79
C ALA A 59 -6.41 -2.95 3.64
N LEU A 60 -6.38 -4.25 3.37
CA LEU A 60 -7.59 -5.07 3.26
C LEU A 60 -8.36 -5.12 4.59
N GLN A 61 -7.66 -5.34 5.70
CA GLN A 61 -8.27 -5.42 7.01
C GLN A 61 -8.95 -4.10 7.39
N ILE A 62 -8.27 -2.97 7.24
CA ILE A 62 -8.82 -1.65 7.56
C ILE A 62 -10.02 -1.33 6.65
N ALA A 63 -9.96 -1.70 5.36
CA ALA A 63 -11.07 -1.51 4.44
C ALA A 63 -12.31 -2.30 4.89
N LEU A 64 -12.15 -3.59 5.26
CA LEU A 64 -13.26 -4.42 5.77
C LEU A 64 -13.80 -3.89 7.10
N MET A 65 -12.93 -3.48 8.03
CA MET A 65 -13.36 -2.85 9.29
C MET A 65 -14.20 -1.59 9.05
N SER A 66 -13.89 -0.81 8.02
CA SER A 66 -14.65 0.40 7.68
C SER A 66 -16.07 0.12 7.21
N LEU A 67 -16.33 -1.09 6.68
CA LEU A 67 -17.66 -1.53 6.25
C LEU A 67 -18.56 -1.98 7.41
N GLY A 68 -17.98 -2.21 8.61
CA GLY A 68 -18.73 -2.61 9.81
C GLY A 68 -19.39 -3.98 9.67
N LEU A 69 -18.70 -4.93 9.03
CA LEU A 69 -19.18 -6.30 8.84
C LEU A 69 -19.54 -6.98 10.18
N LYS A 70 -20.55 -7.85 10.13
CA LYS A 70 -21.08 -8.56 11.31
C LYS A 70 -21.10 -10.06 11.04
N PRO A 71 -21.11 -10.88 12.09
CA PRO A 71 -21.33 -12.32 11.93
C PRO A 71 -22.60 -12.62 11.11
N GLY A 72 -22.43 -13.39 10.04
CA GLY A 72 -23.50 -13.70 9.07
C GLY A 72 -23.41 -12.92 7.76
N ASP A 73 -22.60 -11.88 7.68
CA ASP A 73 -22.31 -11.20 6.41
C ASP A 73 -21.44 -12.09 5.52
N GLU A 74 -21.62 -11.99 4.23
CA GLU A 74 -20.89 -12.78 3.23
C GLU A 74 -19.93 -11.90 2.44
N VAL A 75 -18.71 -12.39 2.23
CA VAL A 75 -17.68 -11.73 1.43
C VAL A 75 -17.21 -12.64 0.31
N ILE A 76 -17.29 -12.18 -0.93
CA ILE A 76 -16.84 -12.94 -2.10
C ILE A 76 -15.36 -12.64 -2.35
N THR A 77 -14.55 -13.69 -2.39
CA THR A 77 -13.10 -13.59 -2.64
C THR A 77 -12.69 -14.49 -3.80
N PRO A 78 -11.65 -14.13 -4.59
CA PRO A 78 -11.10 -15.00 -5.61
C PRO A 78 -10.41 -16.22 -4.97
N THR A 79 -10.44 -17.36 -5.66
CA THR A 79 -9.78 -18.58 -5.19
C THR A 79 -8.27 -18.62 -5.49
N PHE A 80 -7.83 -17.86 -6.50
CA PHE A 80 -6.43 -17.73 -6.88
C PHE A 80 -5.87 -16.39 -6.39
N THR A 81 -5.47 -16.36 -5.13
CA THR A 81 -4.94 -15.16 -4.45
C THR A 81 -4.09 -15.56 -3.24
N PHE A 82 -3.43 -14.58 -2.63
CA PHE A 82 -2.71 -14.76 -1.37
C PHE A 82 -3.72 -14.98 -0.22
N ILE A 83 -3.34 -15.80 0.75
CA ILE A 83 -4.21 -16.20 1.86
C ILE A 83 -4.81 -15.02 2.65
N ALA A 84 -4.08 -13.91 2.73
CA ALA A 84 -4.53 -12.71 3.44
C ALA A 84 -5.91 -12.23 2.97
N THR A 85 -6.27 -12.45 1.68
CA THR A 85 -7.57 -12.05 1.15
C THR A 85 -8.75 -12.74 1.88
N ALA A 86 -8.59 -13.98 2.29
CA ALA A 86 -9.60 -14.71 3.06
C ALA A 86 -9.40 -14.53 4.58
N GLU A 87 -8.16 -14.45 5.03
CA GLU A 87 -7.80 -14.32 6.45
C GLU A 87 -8.39 -13.06 7.08
N VAL A 88 -8.27 -11.91 6.39
CA VAL A 88 -8.80 -10.63 6.89
C VAL A 88 -10.33 -10.58 7.01
N VAL A 89 -11.03 -11.50 6.37
CA VAL A 89 -12.49 -11.65 6.51
C VAL A 89 -12.84 -12.40 7.80
N ALA A 90 -11.94 -13.28 8.25
CA ALA A 90 -12.16 -14.12 9.44
C ALA A 90 -11.72 -13.43 10.76
N LEU A 91 -10.97 -12.32 10.67
CA LEU A 91 -10.50 -11.53 11.82
C LEU A 91 -11.57 -10.54 12.29
#